data_00a1767b540e923a3315f0c1a116bea2
#
_entry.id   00a1767b540e923a3315f0c1a116bea2
#
_cell.length_a   1.000
_cell.length_b   1.000
_cell.length_c   1.000
_cell.angle_alpha   90.00
_cell.angle_beta   90.00
_cell.angle_gamma   90.00
#
_symmetry.space_group_name_H-M   'P 1'
#
loop_
_entity.id
_entity.type
_entity.pdbx_description
1 polymer ?
#
loop_
_entity_poly.entity_id
_entity_poly.type
_entity_poly.pdbx_seq_one_letter_code
_entity_poly.pdbx_strand_id
1 'polypeptide(L)'
;MPHTTTNKGLHDFVDDRVLTDYARTGVRAVDLGSGPGAMADRLRRWGCDVLAADLSADGFALDLPHVSVNFNEPDFASKLGRNVFALVTAIEVIEHVETPIGFLRNIRELLAPGGVAVLTTPNVDCLPARFKFFLSGKIRTMDEHGEPTHISPVFFDLLYRQYLPLAGLRLRQHLLFPQNGFQLSRKSVAWIMRLAAHVVPGESILGDNHIFVLESCA
;
A
#
# COMPACT_ATOMS: atom_id res chain seq x y z
N MET A 1 -8.33 -17.90 -7.41
CA MET A 1 -7.53 -16.80 -6.88
C MET A 1 -8.11 -16.41 -5.54
N PRO A 2 -7.31 -16.17 -4.50
CA PRO A 2 -7.79 -15.66 -3.22
C PRO A 2 -8.59 -14.36 -3.41
N HIS A 3 -9.65 -14.18 -2.62
CA HIS A 3 -10.47 -12.96 -2.65
C HIS A 3 -9.63 -11.76 -2.18
N THR A 4 -9.83 -10.59 -2.79
CA THR A 4 -9.23 -9.33 -2.34
C THR A 4 -10.29 -8.46 -1.71
N THR A 5 -9.97 -7.78 -0.62
CA THR A 5 -10.80 -6.73 0.01
C THR A 5 -10.49 -5.34 -0.54
N THR A 6 -9.48 -5.22 -1.39
CA THR A 6 -9.00 -3.97 -1.98
C THR A 6 -9.87 -3.50 -3.17
N ASN A 7 -9.65 -2.28 -3.60
CA ASN A 7 -10.27 -1.72 -4.81
C ASN A 7 -10.05 -2.64 -6.01
N LYS A 8 -11.14 -2.90 -6.77
CA LYS A 8 -11.11 -3.84 -7.89
C LYS A 8 -10.04 -3.46 -8.91
N GLY A 9 -9.13 -4.42 -9.19
CA GLY A 9 -8.03 -4.28 -10.13
C GLY A 9 -6.75 -3.66 -9.57
N LEU A 10 -6.71 -3.25 -8.28
CA LEU A 10 -5.50 -2.68 -7.67
C LEU A 10 -4.34 -3.68 -7.69
N HIS A 11 -4.59 -4.92 -7.27
CA HIS A 11 -3.55 -5.98 -7.27
C HIS A 11 -3.03 -6.26 -8.68
N ASP A 12 -3.92 -6.29 -9.70
CA ASP A 12 -3.52 -6.53 -11.09
C ASP A 12 -2.67 -5.35 -11.61
N PHE A 13 -3.07 -4.12 -11.24
CA PHE A 13 -2.30 -2.93 -11.60
C PHE A 13 -0.90 -2.93 -10.96
N VAL A 14 -0.78 -3.30 -9.68
CA VAL A 14 0.53 -3.42 -9.00
C VAL A 14 1.36 -4.52 -9.67
N ASP A 15 0.76 -5.64 -10.00
CA ASP A 15 1.41 -6.75 -10.71
C ASP A 15 1.97 -6.28 -12.05
N ASP A 16 1.14 -5.69 -12.90
CA ASP A 16 1.49 -5.29 -14.28
C ASP A 16 2.44 -4.10 -14.34
N ARG A 17 2.39 -3.18 -13.39
CA ARG A 17 3.07 -1.87 -13.49
C ARG A 17 4.24 -1.70 -12.53
N VAL A 18 4.35 -2.57 -11.53
CA VAL A 18 5.39 -2.47 -10.50
C VAL A 18 6.16 -3.78 -10.36
N LEU A 19 5.46 -4.92 -10.15
CA LEU A 19 6.17 -6.17 -9.90
C LEU A 19 7.00 -6.63 -11.10
N THR A 20 6.65 -6.26 -12.33
CA THR A 20 7.45 -6.51 -13.54
C THR A 20 8.89 -6.05 -13.43
N ASP A 21 9.15 -4.99 -12.65
CA ASP A 21 10.50 -4.43 -12.49
C ASP A 21 11.30 -5.09 -11.36
N TYR A 22 10.60 -5.68 -10.35
CA TYR A 22 11.24 -6.11 -9.10
C TYR A 22 11.06 -7.59 -8.80
N ALA A 23 9.96 -8.21 -9.20
CA ALA A 23 9.68 -9.62 -8.95
C ALA A 23 10.31 -10.51 -10.01
N ARG A 24 11.06 -11.53 -9.61
CA ARG A 24 11.65 -12.54 -10.49
C ARG A 24 12.09 -13.75 -9.68
N THR A 25 12.39 -14.83 -10.38
CA THR A 25 12.85 -16.09 -9.78
C THR A 25 14.02 -15.87 -8.81
N GLY A 26 13.88 -16.41 -7.59
CA GLY A 26 14.89 -16.35 -6.55
C GLY A 26 14.93 -15.03 -5.74
N VAL A 27 14.10 -14.05 -6.07
CA VAL A 27 13.94 -12.86 -5.22
C VAL A 27 13.26 -13.26 -3.92
N ARG A 28 13.90 -12.99 -2.77
CA ARG A 28 13.27 -13.15 -1.47
C ARG A 28 12.32 -12.01 -1.19
N ALA A 29 11.04 -12.34 -1.02
CA ALA A 29 9.97 -11.37 -0.84
C ALA A 29 9.17 -11.64 0.43
N VAL A 30 8.64 -10.57 1.04
CA VAL A 30 7.63 -10.69 2.11
C VAL A 30 6.40 -9.88 1.76
N ASP A 31 5.23 -10.49 1.98
CA ASP A 31 3.92 -9.85 1.81
C ASP A 31 3.33 -9.55 3.19
N LEU A 32 3.33 -8.27 3.58
CA LEU A 32 2.80 -7.77 4.84
C LEU A 32 1.30 -7.46 4.67
N GLY A 33 0.47 -7.97 5.57
CA GLY A 33 -0.98 -7.90 5.43
C GLY A 33 -1.47 -8.82 4.31
N SER A 34 -0.97 -10.05 4.30
CA SER A 34 -1.21 -11.00 3.20
C SER A 34 -2.67 -11.40 3.03
N GLY A 35 -3.50 -11.25 4.08
CA GLY A 35 -4.89 -11.66 4.07
C GLY A 35 -5.06 -13.08 3.52
N PRO A 36 -5.98 -13.31 2.57
CA PRO A 36 -6.15 -14.62 1.93
C PRO A 36 -5.00 -15.04 0.99
N GLY A 37 -3.98 -14.20 0.78
CA GLY A 37 -2.80 -14.49 -0.04
C GLY A 37 -2.82 -13.94 -1.47
N ALA A 38 -3.64 -12.93 -1.75
CA ALA A 38 -3.80 -12.45 -3.13
C ALA A 38 -2.52 -11.85 -3.74
N MET A 39 -1.72 -11.10 -2.98
CA MET A 39 -0.44 -10.57 -3.43
C MET A 39 0.65 -11.63 -3.31
N ALA A 40 0.66 -12.42 -2.23
CA ALA A 40 1.59 -13.53 -2.06
C ALA A 40 1.53 -14.54 -3.22
N ASP A 41 0.34 -14.84 -3.77
CA ASP A 41 0.19 -15.71 -4.94
C ASP A 41 0.80 -15.09 -6.21
N ARG A 42 0.69 -13.76 -6.40
CA ARG A 42 1.34 -13.06 -7.52
C ARG A 42 2.86 -13.14 -7.43
N LEU A 43 3.42 -12.84 -6.26
CA LEU A 43 4.86 -12.97 -6.00
C LEU A 43 5.36 -14.39 -6.24
N ARG A 44 4.61 -15.39 -5.77
CA ARG A 44 4.92 -16.83 -6.03
C ARG A 44 4.92 -17.14 -7.51
N ARG A 45 3.96 -16.64 -8.29
CA ARG A 45 3.90 -16.83 -9.74
C ARG A 45 5.07 -16.20 -10.50
N TRP A 46 5.64 -15.11 -9.98
CA TRP A 46 6.90 -14.53 -10.46
C TRP A 46 8.13 -15.36 -10.08
N GLY A 47 7.96 -16.43 -9.30
CA GLY A 47 9.06 -17.30 -8.85
C GLY A 47 9.82 -16.76 -7.65
N CYS A 48 9.26 -15.81 -6.92
CA CYS A 48 9.85 -15.29 -5.68
C CYS A 48 9.82 -16.37 -4.57
N ASP A 49 10.82 -16.31 -3.67
CA ASP A 49 10.80 -16.99 -2.38
C ASP A 49 9.97 -16.13 -1.41
N VAL A 50 8.72 -16.53 -1.16
CA VAL A 50 7.71 -15.68 -0.51
C VAL A 50 7.49 -16.09 0.94
N LEU A 51 7.61 -15.13 1.85
CA LEU A 51 7.08 -15.19 3.22
C LEU A 51 5.79 -14.36 3.27
N ALA A 52 4.70 -14.93 3.76
CA ALA A 52 3.48 -14.20 4.06
C ALA A 52 3.45 -13.80 5.54
N ALA A 53 2.93 -12.62 5.84
CA ALA A 53 2.81 -12.13 7.21
C ALA A 53 1.49 -11.36 7.40
N ASP A 54 0.77 -11.68 8.48
CA ASP A 54 -0.48 -11.02 8.84
C ASP A 54 -0.71 -11.14 10.37
N LEU A 55 -1.73 -10.48 10.90
CA LEU A 55 -2.12 -10.60 12.31
C LEU A 55 -2.53 -12.04 12.66
N SER A 56 -3.19 -12.74 11.74
CA SER A 56 -3.62 -14.13 11.86
C SER A 56 -3.39 -14.88 10.56
N ALA A 57 -3.20 -16.20 10.65
CA ALA A 57 -3.20 -17.09 9.48
C ALA A 57 -4.63 -17.49 9.05
N ASP A 58 -5.66 -17.03 9.76
CA ASP A 58 -7.05 -17.38 9.45
C ASP A 58 -7.44 -16.90 8.06
N GLY A 59 -7.90 -17.83 7.22
CA GLY A 59 -8.29 -17.54 5.84
C GLY A 59 -7.13 -17.46 4.84
N PHE A 60 -5.86 -17.60 5.26
CA PHE A 60 -4.74 -17.70 4.33
C PHE A 60 -4.87 -19.00 3.50
N ALA A 61 -4.95 -18.85 2.19
CA ALA A 61 -5.38 -19.95 1.29
C ALA A 61 -4.23 -20.65 0.56
N LEU A 62 -2.98 -20.26 0.81
CA LEU A 62 -1.82 -20.75 0.07
C LEU A 62 -0.95 -21.66 0.93
N ASP A 63 -0.31 -22.64 0.28
CA ASP A 63 0.76 -23.45 0.87
C ASP A 63 2.09 -22.69 0.73
N LEU A 64 2.25 -21.65 1.59
CA LEU A 64 3.44 -20.82 1.69
C LEU A 64 3.78 -20.58 3.16
N PRO A 65 5.07 -20.34 3.49
CA PRO A 65 5.45 -19.91 4.82
C PRO A 65 4.64 -18.69 5.26
N HIS A 66 4.03 -18.75 6.45
CA HIS A 66 3.24 -17.68 7.04
C HIS A 66 3.68 -17.43 8.48
N VAL A 67 3.82 -16.15 8.85
CA VAL A 67 4.13 -15.71 10.21
C VAL A 67 3.02 -14.82 10.72
N SER A 68 2.41 -15.18 11.84
CA SER A 68 1.47 -14.31 12.52
C SER A 68 2.21 -13.22 13.29
N VAL A 69 1.93 -11.94 12.96
CA VAL A 69 2.63 -10.79 13.52
C VAL A 69 1.71 -9.57 13.60
N ASN A 70 1.76 -8.85 14.71
CA ASN A 70 1.07 -7.57 14.85
C ASN A 70 1.99 -6.44 14.40
N PHE A 71 1.58 -5.70 13.37
CA PHE A 71 2.36 -4.59 12.82
C PHE A 71 2.39 -3.34 13.72
N ASN A 72 1.63 -3.32 14.81
CA ASN A 72 1.72 -2.31 15.85
C ASN A 72 2.84 -2.60 16.87
N GLU A 73 3.45 -3.78 16.81
CA GLU A 73 4.63 -4.06 17.64
C GLU A 73 5.82 -3.21 17.20
N PRO A 74 6.56 -2.61 18.15
CA PRO A 74 7.65 -1.69 17.81
C PRO A 74 8.75 -2.31 16.95
N ASP A 75 8.95 -3.61 17.05
CA ASP A 75 10.03 -4.37 16.38
C ASP A 75 9.51 -5.67 15.77
N PHE A 76 8.50 -5.57 14.92
CA PHE A 76 8.00 -6.75 14.21
C PHE A 76 8.99 -7.29 13.16
N ALA A 77 9.91 -6.45 12.66
CA ALA A 77 10.92 -6.87 11.71
C ALA A 77 11.80 -8.00 12.25
N SER A 78 12.06 -8.04 13.56
CA SER A 78 12.86 -9.12 14.17
C SER A 78 12.22 -10.51 14.03
N LYS A 79 10.90 -10.58 13.94
CA LYS A 79 10.15 -11.84 13.77
C LYS A 79 10.17 -12.37 12.35
N LEU A 80 10.39 -11.50 11.36
CA LEU A 80 10.35 -11.82 9.93
C LEU A 80 11.76 -11.99 9.34
N GLY A 81 12.74 -11.30 9.90
CA GLY A 81 14.13 -11.30 9.43
C GLY A 81 14.56 -9.94 8.89
N ARG A 82 15.65 -9.41 9.45
CA ARG A 82 16.18 -8.08 9.08
C ARG A 82 17.11 -8.16 7.90
N ASN A 83 17.06 -7.16 7.03
CA ASN A 83 17.98 -6.97 5.88
C ASN A 83 18.06 -8.17 4.93
N VAL A 84 16.96 -8.90 4.74
CA VAL A 84 16.94 -10.13 3.94
C VAL A 84 15.98 -10.10 2.75
N PHE A 85 15.06 -9.15 2.70
CA PHE A 85 14.08 -9.10 1.63
C PHE A 85 14.48 -8.10 0.55
N ALA A 86 14.61 -8.58 -0.67
CA ALA A 86 14.81 -7.71 -1.83
C ALA A 86 13.51 -7.03 -2.27
N LEU A 87 12.37 -7.62 -1.88
CA LEU A 87 11.03 -7.06 -2.16
C LEU A 87 10.12 -7.21 -0.94
N VAL A 88 9.56 -6.09 -0.49
CA VAL A 88 8.51 -6.04 0.54
C VAL A 88 7.24 -5.52 -0.11
N THR A 89 6.11 -6.20 0.06
CA THR A 89 4.79 -5.68 -0.34
C THR A 89 3.92 -5.42 0.87
N ALA A 90 3.14 -4.33 0.85
CA ALA A 90 2.16 -3.99 1.87
C ALA A 90 0.98 -3.28 1.17
N ILE A 91 -0.02 -4.05 0.77
CA ILE A 91 -1.15 -3.59 -0.03
C ILE A 91 -2.32 -3.28 0.88
N GLU A 92 -2.66 -1.97 1.01
CA GLU A 92 -3.73 -1.49 1.89
C GLU A 92 -3.51 -1.94 3.36
N VAL A 93 -2.36 -1.59 3.93
CA VAL A 93 -1.97 -1.99 5.30
C VAL A 93 -1.68 -0.78 6.19
N ILE A 94 -0.96 0.22 5.68
CA ILE A 94 -0.46 1.34 6.48
C ILE A 94 -1.57 2.17 7.14
N GLU A 95 -2.75 2.21 6.55
CA GLU A 95 -3.94 2.87 7.11
C GLU A 95 -4.54 2.16 8.31
N HIS A 96 -4.19 0.89 8.53
CA HIS A 96 -4.67 0.07 9.64
C HIS A 96 -3.74 0.07 10.86
N VAL A 97 -2.53 0.61 10.75
CA VAL A 97 -1.59 0.63 11.86
C VAL A 97 -1.73 1.90 12.70
N GLU A 98 -1.49 1.77 14.00
CA GLU A 98 -1.53 2.90 14.95
C GLU A 98 -0.39 3.90 14.72
N THR A 99 0.76 3.40 14.24
CA THR A 99 1.98 4.19 14.08
C THR A 99 2.57 4.02 12.68
N PRO A 100 2.11 4.76 11.65
CA PRO A 100 2.62 4.66 10.28
C PRO A 100 4.15 4.81 10.18
N ILE A 101 4.76 5.73 10.95
CA ILE A 101 6.22 5.89 10.95
C ILE A 101 6.92 4.65 11.55
N GLY A 102 6.37 4.06 12.61
CA GLY A 102 6.87 2.81 13.21
C GLY A 102 6.82 1.65 12.21
N PHE A 103 5.71 1.52 11.49
CA PHE A 103 5.55 0.54 10.43
C PHE A 103 6.59 0.72 9.32
N LEU A 104 6.78 1.94 8.84
CA LEU A 104 7.78 2.26 7.81
C LEU A 104 9.22 1.99 8.28
N ARG A 105 9.55 2.24 9.55
CA ARG A 105 10.87 1.88 10.12
C ARG A 105 11.12 0.38 10.09
N ASN A 106 10.13 -0.41 10.46
CA ASN A 106 10.23 -1.86 10.37
C ASN A 106 10.38 -2.33 8.92
N ILE A 107 9.64 -1.74 7.97
CA ILE A 107 9.82 -2.02 6.53
C ILE A 107 11.28 -1.75 6.11
N ARG A 108 11.85 -0.61 6.51
CA ARG A 108 13.26 -0.31 6.22
C ARG A 108 14.19 -1.40 6.76
N GLU A 109 13.94 -1.91 7.96
CA GLU A 109 14.76 -2.96 8.57
C GLU A 109 14.60 -4.33 7.91
N LEU A 110 13.48 -4.61 7.27
CA LEU A 110 13.26 -5.82 6.48
C LEU A 110 14.06 -5.79 5.17
N LEU A 111 14.24 -4.59 4.57
CA LEU A 111 14.86 -4.45 3.25
C LEU A 111 16.34 -4.85 3.25
N ALA A 112 16.69 -5.77 2.37
CA ALA A 112 18.08 -6.04 2.01
C ALA A 112 18.73 -4.81 1.33
N PRO A 113 20.07 -4.69 1.30
CA PRO A 113 20.74 -3.65 0.53
C PRO A 113 20.25 -3.63 -0.93
N GLY A 114 19.76 -2.48 -1.40
CA GLY A 114 19.17 -2.33 -2.73
C GLY A 114 17.77 -2.89 -2.90
N GLY A 115 17.16 -3.41 -1.84
CA GLY A 115 15.77 -3.86 -1.83
C GLY A 115 14.77 -2.70 -1.93
N VAL A 116 13.55 -3.03 -2.33
CA VAL A 116 12.44 -2.08 -2.46
C VAL A 116 11.20 -2.53 -1.71
N ALA A 117 10.41 -1.56 -1.25
CA ALA A 117 9.10 -1.81 -0.69
C ALA A 117 8.02 -1.21 -1.59
N VAL A 118 6.94 -1.97 -1.82
CA VAL A 118 5.76 -1.55 -2.58
C VAL A 118 4.60 -1.43 -1.62
N LEU A 119 4.14 -0.20 -1.38
CA LEU A 119 3.02 0.09 -0.51
C LEU A 119 1.85 0.66 -1.30
N THR A 120 0.64 0.29 -0.90
CA THR A 120 -0.55 1.01 -1.33
C THR A 120 -1.35 1.50 -0.12
N THR A 121 -2.14 2.55 -0.33
CA THR A 121 -3.07 3.09 0.66
C THR A 121 -4.15 3.91 -0.04
N PRO A 122 -5.36 4.04 0.53
CA PRO A 122 -6.39 4.92 -0.02
C PRO A 122 -5.91 6.36 -0.19
N ASN A 123 -6.24 6.95 -1.32
CA ASN A 123 -5.93 8.36 -1.59
C ASN A 123 -6.96 9.27 -0.90
N VAL A 124 -6.61 9.74 0.28
CA VAL A 124 -7.39 10.72 1.06
C VAL A 124 -7.22 12.16 0.57
N ASP A 125 -6.31 12.39 -0.38
CA ASP A 125 -5.98 13.69 -1.00
C ASP A 125 -6.64 13.91 -2.36
N CYS A 126 -7.27 12.90 -2.96
CA CYS A 126 -7.87 13.02 -4.28
C CYS A 126 -9.01 14.06 -4.31
N LEU A 127 -9.32 14.57 -5.50
CA LEU A 127 -10.34 15.60 -5.63
C LEU A 127 -11.69 15.24 -4.99
N PRO A 128 -12.25 14.02 -5.17
CA PRO A 128 -13.46 13.62 -4.47
C PRO A 128 -13.32 13.62 -2.94
N ALA A 129 -12.14 13.27 -2.41
CA ALA A 129 -11.88 13.27 -0.97
C ALA A 129 -11.83 14.70 -0.42
N ARG A 130 -11.14 15.62 -1.11
CA ARG A 130 -11.10 17.05 -0.75
C ARG A 130 -12.49 17.67 -0.77
N PHE A 131 -13.29 17.36 -1.77
CA PHE A 131 -14.65 17.86 -1.88
C PHE A 131 -15.56 17.32 -0.78
N LYS A 132 -15.45 16.02 -0.45
CA LYS A 132 -16.16 15.42 0.68
C LYS A 132 -15.75 16.09 2.01
N PHE A 133 -14.47 16.28 2.25
CA PHE A 133 -13.97 16.93 3.45
C PHE A 133 -14.49 18.38 3.58
N PHE A 134 -14.44 19.14 2.49
CA PHE A 134 -14.95 20.53 2.46
C PHE A 134 -16.44 20.61 2.81
N LEU A 135 -17.25 19.70 2.33
CA LEU A 135 -18.70 19.72 2.56
C LEU A 135 -19.13 19.11 3.89
N SER A 136 -18.41 18.15 4.43
CA SER A 136 -18.86 17.34 5.58
C SER A 136 -17.88 17.27 6.74
N GLY A 137 -16.64 17.77 6.57
CA GLY A 137 -15.55 17.59 7.55
C GLY A 137 -15.08 16.15 7.72
N LYS A 138 -15.55 15.21 6.88
CA LYS A 138 -15.22 13.79 6.98
C LYS A 138 -14.13 13.40 5.99
N ILE A 139 -13.12 12.67 6.46
CA ILE A 139 -12.07 12.09 5.59
C ILE A 139 -12.68 10.88 4.85
N ARG A 140 -12.51 10.87 3.52
CA ARG A 140 -12.96 9.75 2.68
C ARG A 140 -12.23 8.47 3.11
N THR A 141 -12.96 7.36 3.14
CA THR A 141 -12.51 6.03 3.58
C THR A 141 -12.29 5.85 5.08
N MET A 142 -12.33 6.95 5.86
CA MET A 142 -12.12 6.95 7.31
C MET A 142 -13.41 7.28 8.09
N ASP A 143 -14.55 7.34 7.42
CA ASP A 143 -15.84 7.65 8.01
C ASP A 143 -16.73 6.41 8.13
N GLU A 144 -17.94 6.56 8.60
CA GLU A 144 -18.92 5.49 8.80
C GLU A 144 -19.29 4.69 7.54
N HIS A 145 -18.91 5.16 6.36
CA HIS A 145 -19.10 4.48 5.08
C HIS A 145 -17.79 3.83 4.58
N GLY A 146 -16.69 4.03 5.30
CA GLY A 146 -15.39 3.42 5.02
C GLY A 146 -15.21 2.10 5.75
N GLU A 147 -14.00 1.57 5.68
CA GLU A 147 -13.60 0.39 6.44
C GLU A 147 -13.39 0.76 7.92
N PRO A 148 -14.09 0.14 8.88
CA PRO A 148 -13.98 0.51 10.30
C PRO A 148 -12.57 0.41 10.90
N THR A 149 -11.71 -0.38 10.28
CA THR A 149 -10.33 -0.61 10.71
C THR A 149 -9.34 0.41 10.16
N HIS A 150 -9.76 1.34 9.29
CA HIS A 150 -8.94 2.46 8.84
C HIS A 150 -8.83 3.50 9.94
N ILE A 151 -7.69 3.55 10.61
CA ILE A 151 -7.44 4.43 11.75
C ILE A 151 -6.39 5.52 11.48
N SER A 152 -5.56 5.34 10.46
CA SER A 152 -4.43 6.22 10.14
C SER A 152 -4.50 6.76 8.71
N PRO A 153 -5.10 7.96 8.48
CA PRO A 153 -5.12 8.56 7.15
C PRO A 153 -3.71 8.96 6.70
N VAL A 154 -3.33 8.53 5.49
CA VAL A 154 -2.01 8.83 4.92
C VAL A 154 -2.15 9.91 3.85
N PHE A 155 -1.74 11.14 4.17
CA PHE A 155 -1.66 12.23 3.22
C PHE A 155 -0.34 12.18 2.47
N PHE A 156 -0.36 12.35 1.14
CA PHE A 156 0.83 12.24 0.30
C PHE A 156 1.96 13.18 0.73
N ASP A 157 1.66 14.46 0.91
CA ASP A 157 2.67 15.47 1.28
C ASP A 157 3.31 15.17 2.65
N LEU A 158 2.50 14.71 3.61
CA LEU A 158 2.96 14.34 4.95
C LEU A 158 3.84 13.07 4.90
N LEU A 159 3.41 12.07 4.14
CA LEU A 159 4.21 10.86 3.90
C LEU A 159 5.56 11.22 3.30
N TYR A 160 5.55 11.95 2.19
CA TYR A 160 6.75 12.28 1.43
C TYR A 160 7.74 13.16 2.20
N ARG A 161 7.24 14.22 2.86
CA ARG A 161 8.10 15.21 3.52
C ARG A 161 8.51 14.85 4.94
N GLN A 162 7.75 14.00 5.62
CA GLN A 162 7.99 13.70 7.04
C GLN A 162 8.15 12.21 7.32
N TYR A 163 7.17 11.36 6.95
CA TYR A 163 7.20 9.96 7.38
C TYR A 163 8.37 9.20 6.76
N LEU A 164 8.59 9.35 5.46
CA LEU A 164 9.68 8.65 4.76
C LEU A 164 11.07 9.06 5.30
N PRO A 165 11.43 10.37 5.42
CA PRO A 165 12.71 10.77 6.01
C PRO A 165 12.88 10.28 7.45
N LEU A 166 11.85 10.37 8.30
CA LEU A 166 11.90 9.91 9.69
C LEU A 166 12.03 8.38 9.81
N ALA A 167 11.59 7.64 8.80
CA ALA A 167 11.77 6.20 8.73
C ALA A 167 13.09 5.78 8.06
N GLY A 168 13.87 6.71 7.50
CA GLY A 168 15.08 6.40 6.73
C GLY A 168 14.78 5.77 5.38
N LEU A 169 13.63 6.09 4.80
CA LEU A 169 13.19 5.68 3.47
C LEU A 169 13.13 6.87 2.53
N ARG A 170 13.20 6.61 1.23
CA ARG A 170 12.94 7.60 0.18
C ARG A 170 12.00 7.03 -0.88
N LEU A 171 11.27 7.94 -1.50
CA LEU A 171 10.37 7.62 -2.60
C LEU A 171 11.18 7.41 -3.89
N ARG A 172 11.05 6.23 -4.49
CA ARG A 172 11.62 5.89 -5.79
C ARG A 172 10.62 6.11 -6.93
N GLN A 173 9.37 5.72 -6.71
CA GLN A 173 8.29 5.87 -7.70
C GLN A 173 6.96 6.10 -6.99
N HIS A 174 6.11 6.93 -7.57
CA HIS A 174 4.74 7.16 -7.14
C HIS A 174 3.79 6.97 -8.31
N LEU A 175 2.78 6.13 -8.12
CA LEU A 175 1.71 5.90 -9.08
C LEU A 175 0.36 6.10 -8.40
N LEU A 176 -0.65 6.36 -9.20
CA LEU A 176 -2.04 6.49 -8.76
C LEU A 176 -2.90 5.42 -9.44
N PHE A 177 -3.84 4.87 -8.70
CA PHE A 177 -4.79 3.91 -9.24
C PHE A 177 -6.24 4.36 -8.96
N PRO A 178 -7.12 4.39 -9.98
CA PRO A 178 -6.78 4.36 -11.41
C PRO A 178 -5.98 5.60 -11.84
N GLN A 179 -5.11 5.47 -12.83
CA GLN A 179 -4.19 6.55 -13.25
C GLN A 179 -4.91 7.81 -13.74
N ASN A 180 -6.05 7.65 -14.41
CA ASN A 180 -6.74 8.71 -15.12
C ASN A 180 -8.20 8.88 -14.67
N GLY A 181 -8.47 8.86 -13.38
CA GLY A 181 -9.83 9.07 -12.90
C GLY A 181 -10.09 8.50 -11.52
N PHE A 182 -11.33 8.08 -11.30
CA PHE A 182 -11.84 7.62 -10.01
C PHE A 182 -12.79 6.44 -10.21
N GLN A 183 -12.81 5.49 -9.27
CA GLN A 183 -13.79 4.40 -9.21
C GLN A 183 -15.04 4.87 -8.45
N LEU A 184 -15.74 5.86 -8.99
CA LEU A 184 -17.00 6.34 -8.44
C LEU A 184 -18.17 5.59 -9.07
N SER A 185 -19.17 5.26 -8.26
CA SER A 185 -20.38 4.55 -8.72
C SER A 185 -21.19 5.35 -9.75
N ARG A 186 -21.17 6.71 -9.65
CA ARG A 186 -21.85 7.60 -10.61
C ARG A 186 -20.87 8.07 -11.68
N LYS A 187 -20.96 7.48 -12.88
CA LYS A 187 -20.05 7.79 -14.02
C LYS A 187 -20.03 9.27 -14.41
N SER A 188 -21.17 9.97 -14.35
CA SER A 188 -21.26 11.41 -14.65
C SER A 188 -20.47 12.24 -13.64
N VAL A 189 -20.55 11.92 -12.36
CA VAL A 189 -19.77 12.59 -11.29
C VAL A 189 -18.28 12.32 -11.50
N ALA A 190 -17.90 11.08 -11.79
CA ALA A 190 -16.52 10.71 -12.06
C ALA A 190 -15.93 11.51 -13.23
N TRP A 191 -16.70 11.70 -14.30
CA TRP A 191 -16.29 12.49 -15.46
C TRP A 191 -16.11 13.99 -15.13
N ILE A 192 -17.07 14.59 -14.39
CA ILE A 192 -16.96 16.00 -13.95
C ILE A 192 -15.73 16.18 -13.04
N MET A 193 -15.53 15.29 -12.07
CA MET A 193 -14.37 15.35 -11.16
C MET A 193 -13.05 15.18 -11.92
N ARG A 194 -13.03 14.32 -12.94
CA ARG A 194 -11.85 14.16 -13.79
C ARG A 194 -11.51 15.43 -14.55
N LEU A 195 -12.50 16.11 -15.13
CA LEU A 195 -12.28 17.39 -15.81
C LEU A 195 -11.79 18.48 -14.83
N ALA A 196 -12.43 18.58 -13.65
CA ALA A 196 -12.04 19.52 -12.62
C ALA A 196 -10.61 19.26 -12.11
N ALA A 197 -10.15 18.02 -12.07
CA ALA A 197 -8.80 17.65 -11.65
C ALA A 197 -7.70 18.23 -12.54
N HIS A 198 -8.00 18.61 -13.80
CA HIS A 198 -7.01 19.24 -14.69
C HIS A 198 -6.69 20.71 -14.32
N VAL A 199 -7.57 21.36 -13.55
CA VAL A 199 -7.39 22.75 -13.13
C VAL A 199 -7.04 22.89 -11.64
N VAL A 200 -7.13 21.82 -10.87
CA VAL A 200 -6.77 21.80 -9.45
C VAL A 200 -5.33 21.31 -9.32
N PRO A 201 -4.41 22.09 -8.74
CA PRO A 201 -3.04 21.67 -8.58
C PRO A 201 -2.89 20.56 -7.52
N GLY A 202 -1.94 19.64 -7.76
CA GLY A 202 -1.55 18.61 -6.80
C GLY A 202 -1.19 17.28 -7.44
N GLU A 203 -0.19 16.62 -6.90
CA GLU A 203 0.32 15.34 -7.41
C GLU A 203 -0.59 14.14 -7.09
N SER A 204 -1.52 14.31 -6.13
CA SER A 204 -2.44 13.28 -5.64
C SER A 204 -3.91 13.52 -6.00
N ILE A 205 -4.18 14.43 -6.94
CA ILE A 205 -5.55 14.87 -7.29
C ILE A 205 -6.39 13.76 -7.91
N LEU A 206 -5.77 12.89 -8.71
CA LEU A 206 -6.40 11.73 -9.35
C LEU A 206 -6.19 10.46 -8.53
N GLY A 207 -6.86 9.39 -8.94
CA GLY A 207 -6.75 8.06 -8.35
C GLY A 207 -7.45 7.92 -7.01
N ASP A 208 -7.87 6.71 -6.72
CA ASP A 208 -8.48 6.34 -5.44
C ASP A 208 -7.48 5.73 -4.48
N ASN A 209 -6.33 5.25 -5.00
CA ASN A 209 -5.23 4.70 -4.22
C ASN A 209 -3.91 5.30 -4.65
N HIS A 210 -3.02 5.47 -3.70
CA HIS A 210 -1.60 5.66 -3.90
C HIS A 210 -0.89 4.32 -4.02
N ILE A 211 0.15 4.28 -4.85
CA ILE A 211 1.11 3.18 -4.94
C ILE A 211 2.49 3.80 -4.82
N PHE A 212 3.23 3.42 -3.80
CA PHE A 212 4.57 3.92 -3.51
C PHE A 212 5.58 2.80 -3.69
N VAL A 213 6.64 3.05 -4.45
CA VAL A 213 7.84 2.23 -4.43
C VAL A 213 8.88 2.99 -3.60
N LEU A 214 9.32 2.37 -2.53
CA LEU A 214 10.23 2.96 -1.55
C LEU A 214 11.55 2.19 -1.52
N GLU A 215 12.62 2.88 -1.16
CA GLU A 215 13.93 2.26 -0.93
C GLU A 215 14.61 2.89 0.30
N SER A 216 15.57 2.18 0.89
CA SER A 216 16.34 2.73 2.01
C SER A 216 17.15 3.94 1.59
N CYS A 217 17.18 4.98 2.44
CA CYS A 217 18.24 5.98 2.34
C CYS A 217 19.58 5.31 2.57
N ALA A 218 20.56 5.63 1.73
CA ALA A 218 21.93 5.14 1.88
C ALA A 218 22.58 5.67 3.16
#